data_456fb37337eb915f55f4824da0d0166f
#
_entry.id   456fb37337eb915f55f4824da0d0166f
#
_cell.length_a   1.000
_cell.length_b   1.000
_cell.length_c   1.000
_cell.angle_alpha   90.00
_cell.angle_beta   90.00
_cell.angle_gamma   90.00
#
_symmetry.space_group_name_H-M   'P 1'
#
loop_
_entity.id
_entity.type
_entity.pdbx_description
1 polymer ?
#
loop_
_entity_poly.entity_id
_entity_poly.type
_entity_poly.pdbx_seq_one_letter_code
_entity_poly.pdbx_strand_id
1 'polypeptide(L)'
;YKELPHPLIYASEPPDIAAALVYAVEVMEERYKRMQAARQKKSTEPDIFVIVDEFADLMTTQKRETMPQIIRLAQLGRAANLHLILATQRPTRDIINGQIKVNLDSRVALRCPTAQDSRNIINTKGAETLPRYGFGYYLTPKGCELIKIPMTPPEAIAERVQWWEAQKPHKSIFDRIAARR
;
A
#
# COMPACT_ATOMS: atom_id res chain seq x y z
N TYR A 1 13.56 3.99 -5.00
CA TYR A 1 13.17 2.67 -4.43
C TYR A 1 13.79 1.49 -5.17
N LYS A 2 14.14 1.62 -6.46
CA LYS A 2 14.70 0.53 -7.28
C LYS A 2 16.03 0.00 -6.74
N GLU A 3 16.81 0.84 -6.09
CA GLU A 3 18.14 0.53 -5.58
C GLU A 3 18.12 -0.02 -4.14
N LEU A 4 16.94 -0.07 -3.51
CA LEU A 4 16.81 -0.64 -2.18
C LEU A 4 16.98 -2.16 -2.21
N PRO A 5 17.68 -2.77 -1.24
CA PRO A 5 17.93 -4.21 -1.23
C PRO A 5 16.70 -5.07 -0.87
N HIS A 6 15.61 -4.45 -0.45
CA HIS A 6 14.42 -5.12 0.10
C HIS A 6 13.22 -5.22 -0.85
N PRO A 7 13.06 -4.38 -1.92
CA PRO A 7 11.96 -4.60 -2.85
C PRO A 7 12.06 -5.98 -3.48
N LEU A 8 11.01 -6.76 -3.34
CA LEU A 8 10.87 -8.03 -4.04
C LEU A 8 10.61 -7.77 -5.54
N ILE A 9 9.81 -6.74 -5.81
CA ILE A 9 9.47 -6.26 -7.14
C ILE A 9 9.47 -4.73 -7.10
N TYR A 10 10.08 -4.12 -8.11
CA TYR A 10 9.92 -2.72 -8.44
C TYR A 10 9.36 -2.63 -9.86
N ALA A 11 8.21 -2.00 -10.01
CA ALA A 11 7.53 -1.84 -11.29
C ALA A 11 7.21 -0.36 -11.53
N SER A 12 7.63 0.19 -12.67
CA SER A 12 7.35 1.56 -13.09
C SER A 12 6.56 1.64 -14.40
N GLU A 13 6.68 0.60 -15.21
CA GLU A 13 5.99 0.53 -16.48
C GLU A 13 4.60 -0.12 -16.32
N PRO A 14 3.60 0.37 -17.07
CA PRO A 14 2.23 -0.12 -16.96
C PRO A 14 2.07 -1.66 -16.98
N PRO A 15 2.63 -2.41 -17.92
CA PRO A 15 2.48 -3.87 -17.94
C PRO A 15 3.09 -4.55 -16.71
N ASP A 16 4.22 -4.03 -16.23
CA ASP A 16 4.94 -4.59 -15.08
C ASP A 16 4.16 -4.35 -13.78
N ILE A 17 3.49 -3.20 -13.67
CA ILE A 17 2.65 -2.88 -12.52
C ILE A 17 1.47 -3.84 -12.43
N ALA A 18 0.77 -4.09 -13.55
CA ALA A 18 -0.33 -5.04 -13.58
C ALA A 18 0.16 -6.45 -13.24
N ALA A 19 1.28 -6.89 -13.79
CA ALA A 19 1.88 -8.19 -13.49
C ALA A 19 2.30 -8.31 -12.02
N ALA A 20 2.88 -7.26 -11.43
CA ALA A 20 3.25 -7.23 -10.01
C ALA A 20 2.03 -7.37 -9.08
N LEU A 21 0.92 -6.71 -9.41
CA LEU A 21 -0.32 -6.83 -8.63
C LEU A 21 -0.94 -8.22 -8.75
N VAL A 22 -0.95 -8.81 -9.94
CA VAL A 22 -1.38 -10.21 -10.14
C VAL A 22 -0.52 -11.15 -9.30
N TYR A 23 0.80 -11.01 -9.36
CA TYR A 23 1.71 -11.80 -8.57
C TYR A 23 1.49 -11.67 -7.06
N ALA A 24 1.23 -10.45 -6.57
CA ALA A 24 0.90 -10.24 -5.15
C ALA A 24 -0.37 -10.99 -4.73
N VAL A 25 -1.39 -11.05 -5.60
CA VAL A 25 -2.61 -11.82 -5.36
C VAL A 25 -2.30 -13.33 -5.38
N GLU A 26 -1.50 -13.83 -6.29
CA GLU A 26 -1.07 -15.24 -6.34
C GLU A 26 -0.35 -15.64 -5.06
N VAL A 27 0.59 -14.83 -4.59
CA VAL A 27 1.28 -15.04 -3.31
C VAL A 27 0.29 -15.11 -2.14
N MET A 28 -0.67 -14.19 -2.13
CA MET A 28 -1.72 -14.19 -1.11
C MET A 28 -2.54 -15.48 -1.14
N GLU A 29 -2.97 -15.92 -2.31
CA GLU A 29 -3.78 -17.13 -2.48
C GLU A 29 -3.01 -18.41 -2.10
N GLU A 30 -1.71 -18.46 -2.41
CA GLU A 30 -0.84 -19.53 -1.96
C GLU A 30 -0.70 -19.59 -0.45
N ARG A 31 -0.57 -18.41 0.20
CA ARG A 31 -0.57 -18.33 1.66
C ARG A 31 -1.89 -18.84 2.25
N TYR A 32 -3.01 -18.51 1.64
CA TYR A 32 -4.32 -19.05 2.06
C TYR A 32 -4.38 -20.57 1.97
N LYS A 33 -3.89 -21.18 0.89
CA LYS A 33 -3.81 -22.65 0.76
C LYS A 33 -2.99 -23.27 1.89
N ARG A 34 -1.83 -22.67 2.22
CA ARG A 34 -0.99 -23.14 3.34
C ARG A 34 -1.67 -22.96 4.70
N MET A 35 -2.33 -21.82 4.93
CA MET A 35 -3.11 -21.58 6.14
C MET A 35 -4.22 -22.62 6.30
N GLN A 36 -4.95 -22.92 5.23
CA GLN A 36 -6.00 -23.92 5.24
C GLN A 36 -5.47 -25.32 5.56
N ALA A 37 -4.37 -25.72 4.93
CA ALA A 37 -3.72 -27.01 5.21
C ALA A 37 -3.23 -27.11 6.67
N ALA A 38 -2.73 -26.00 7.23
CA ALA A 38 -2.27 -25.90 8.62
C ALA A 38 -3.40 -25.62 9.63
N ARG A 39 -4.67 -25.47 9.18
CA ARG A 39 -5.83 -25.06 9.98
C ARG A 39 -5.59 -23.74 10.76
N GLN A 40 -4.88 -22.80 10.16
CA GLN A 40 -4.57 -21.50 10.74
C GLN A 40 -5.50 -20.41 10.21
N LYS A 41 -5.88 -19.45 11.06
CA LYS A 41 -6.72 -18.28 10.69
C LYS A 41 -5.90 -17.10 10.17
N LYS A 42 -4.61 -17.09 10.41
CA LYS A 42 -3.67 -16.03 10.01
C LYS A 42 -2.35 -16.66 9.57
N SER A 43 -1.72 -16.08 8.56
CA SER A 43 -0.40 -16.49 8.10
C SER A 43 0.67 -16.23 9.19
N THR A 44 1.63 -17.13 9.30
CA THR A 44 2.85 -16.97 10.12
C THR A 44 4.05 -16.55 9.27
N GLU A 45 3.83 -16.37 7.97
CA GLU A 45 4.88 -15.92 7.05
C GLU A 45 5.16 -14.42 7.22
N PRO A 46 6.36 -13.95 6.83
CA PRO A 46 6.74 -12.53 6.94
C PRO A 46 5.74 -11.60 6.26
N ASP A 47 5.59 -10.40 6.81
CA ASP A 47 4.75 -9.36 6.20
C ASP A 47 5.29 -8.93 4.84
N ILE A 48 4.38 -8.72 3.89
CA ILE A 48 4.66 -8.16 2.57
C ILE A 48 3.87 -6.87 2.43
N PHE A 49 4.55 -5.80 2.04
CA PHE A 49 3.92 -4.51 1.75
C PHE A 49 3.83 -4.31 0.25
N VAL A 50 2.62 -4.07 -0.23
CA VAL A 50 2.33 -3.67 -1.61
C VAL A 50 2.06 -2.17 -1.60
N ILE A 51 2.99 -1.39 -2.17
CA ILE A 51 2.94 0.07 -2.13
C ILE A 51 2.68 0.60 -3.54
N VAL A 52 1.62 1.39 -3.69
CA VAL A 52 1.27 2.11 -4.93
C VAL A 52 1.43 3.60 -4.64
N ASP A 53 2.41 4.24 -5.26
CA ASP A 53 2.83 5.62 -4.96
C ASP A 53 1.85 6.67 -5.54
N GLU A 54 1.33 6.47 -6.77
CA GLU A 54 0.27 7.30 -7.34
C GLU A 54 -0.87 6.44 -7.90
N PHE A 55 -1.84 6.17 -7.04
CA PHE A 55 -2.98 5.33 -7.39
C PHE A 55 -3.87 5.92 -8.51
N ALA A 56 -3.96 7.25 -8.60
CA ALA A 56 -4.76 7.87 -9.64
C ALA A 56 -4.24 7.60 -11.05
N ASP A 57 -2.94 7.46 -11.22
CA ASP A 57 -2.36 7.14 -12.52
C ASP A 57 -2.74 5.73 -12.97
N LEU A 58 -2.74 4.75 -12.05
CA LEU A 58 -3.23 3.40 -12.35
C LEU A 58 -4.72 3.41 -12.74
N MET A 59 -5.52 4.18 -12.04
CA MET A 59 -6.95 4.29 -12.33
C MET A 59 -7.25 4.97 -13.66
N THR A 60 -6.33 5.78 -14.16
CA THR A 60 -6.46 6.45 -15.46
C THR A 60 -5.98 5.54 -16.60
N THR A 61 -4.88 4.81 -16.39
CA THR A 61 -4.17 4.08 -17.44
C THR A 61 -4.53 2.60 -17.52
N GLN A 62 -4.81 1.94 -16.39
CA GLN A 62 -4.94 0.49 -16.28
C GLN A 62 -6.02 0.03 -15.30
N LYS A 63 -7.06 0.82 -15.12
CA LYS A 63 -8.13 0.52 -14.15
C LYS A 63 -8.70 -0.88 -14.31
N ARG A 64 -8.89 -1.32 -15.54
CA ARG A 64 -9.53 -2.61 -15.84
C ARG A 64 -8.73 -3.79 -15.34
N GLU A 65 -7.42 -3.75 -15.48
CA GLU A 65 -6.49 -4.81 -15.13
C GLU A 65 -6.11 -4.80 -13.65
N THR A 66 -5.95 -3.60 -13.07
CA THR A 66 -5.38 -3.42 -11.73
C THR A 66 -6.41 -3.36 -10.61
N MET A 67 -7.59 -2.78 -10.86
CA MET A 67 -8.62 -2.58 -9.84
C MET A 67 -9.11 -3.89 -9.20
N PRO A 68 -9.37 -4.98 -9.95
CA PRO A 68 -9.77 -6.26 -9.34
C PRO A 68 -8.71 -6.80 -8.36
N GLN A 69 -7.43 -6.66 -8.70
CA GLN A 69 -6.31 -7.13 -7.88
C GLN A 69 -6.21 -6.31 -6.59
N ILE A 70 -6.32 -4.99 -6.71
CA ILE A 70 -6.30 -4.06 -5.57
C ILE A 70 -7.44 -4.36 -4.60
N ILE A 71 -8.66 -4.53 -5.11
CA ILE A 71 -9.82 -4.87 -4.27
C ILE A 71 -9.57 -6.20 -3.56
N ARG A 72 -9.09 -7.21 -4.27
CA ARG A 72 -8.82 -8.53 -3.69
C ARG A 72 -7.75 -8.49 -2.60
N LEU A 73 -6.66 -7.76 -2.82
CA LEU A 73 -5.63 -7.53 -1.80
C LEU A 73 -6.20 -6.77 -0.59
N ALA A 74 -7.01 -5.74 -0.81
CA ALA A 74 -7.61 -4.95 0.25
C ALA A 74 -8.59 -5.79 1.12
N GLN A 75 -9.34 -6.70 0.49
CA GLN A 75 -10.29 -7.57 1.19
C GLN A 75 -9.62 -8.70 1.99
N LEU A 76 -8.60 -9.31 1.44
CA LEU A 76 -8.07 -10.58 1.93
C LEU A 76 -6.64 -10.53 2.41
N GLY A 77 -5.87 -9.49 2.05
CA GLY A 77 -4.44 -9.42 2.31
C GLY A 77 -4.06 -9.55 3.79
N ARG A 78 -4.83 -8.93 4.69
CA ARG A 78 -4.52 -8.86 6.12
C ARG A 78 -4.30 -10.23 6.78
N ALA A 79 -5.14 -11.21 6.50
CA ALA A 79 -5.01 -12.55 7.08
C ALA A 79 -3.80 -13.30 6.53
N ALA A 80 -3.40 -12.99 5.29
CA ALA A 80 -2.23 -13.57 4.63
C ALA A 80 -0.93 -12.79 4.90
N ASN A 81 -0.92 -11.79 5.78
CA ASN A 81 0.20 -10.86 6.03
C ASN A 81 0.65 -10.11 4.77
N LEU A 82 -0.31 -9.70 3.92
CA LEU A 82 -0.09 -8.73 2.85
C LEU A 82 -0.78 -7.42 3.21
N HIS A 83 -0.03 -6.33 3.15
CA HIS A 83 -0.48 -5.00 3.51
C HIS A 83 -0.46 -4.10 2.28
N LEU A 84 -1.62 -3.53 1.93
CA LEU A 84 -1.76 -2.65 0.79
C LEU A 84 -1.70 -1.19 1.26
N ILE A 85 -0.81 -0.40 0.65
CA ILE A 85 -0.67 1.04 0.85
C ILE A 85 -0.92 1.72 -0.48
N LEU A 86 -1.98 2.52 -0.56
CA LEU A 86 -2.29 3.34 -1.74
C LEU A 86 -2.06 4.81 -1.41
N ALA A 87 -1.19 5.46 -2.14
CA ALA A 87 -1.02 6.91 -2.08
C ALA A 87 -1.56 7.57 -3.35
N THR A 88 -2.02 8.80 -3.25
CA THR A 88 -2.43 9.60 -4.40
C THR A 88 -2.45 11.09 -4.07
N GLN A 89 -2.09 11.89 -5.05
CA GLN A 89 -2.22 13.35 -5.01
C GLN A 89 -3.55 13.83 -5.59
N ARG A 90 -4.35 12.94 -6.18
CA ARG A 90 -5.65 13.25 -6.82
C ARG A 90 -6.78 12.47 -6.16
N PRO A 91 -7.28 12.88 -4.98
CA PRO A 91 -8.28 12.14 -4.22
C PRO A 91 -9.71 12.40 -4.73
N THR A 92 -9.93 12.30 -6.03
CA THR A 92 -11.26 12.49 -6.63
C THR A 92 -12.18 11.32 -6.31
N ARG A 93 -13.50 11.54 -6.44
CA ARG A 93 -14.52 10.51 -6.18
C ARG A 93 -14.39 9.28 -7.08
N ASP A 94 -13.89 9.48 -8.30
CA ASP A 94 -13.71 8.38 -9.28
C ASP A 94 -12.51 7.51 -8.92
N ILE A 95 -11.51 8.09 -8.27
CA ILE A 95 -10.31 7.39 -7.79
C ILE A 95 -10.59 6.72 -6.44
N ILE A 96 -11.07 7.48 -5.45
CA ILE A 96 -11.42 6.98 -4.12
C ILE A 96 -12.93 6.69 -4.08
N ASN A 97 -13.35 5.69 -4.81
CA ASN A 97 -14.74 5.28 -4.91
C ASN A 97 -15.22 4.45 -3.70
N GLY A 98 -16.50 4.08 -3.70
CA GLY A 98 -17.10 3.30 -2.61
C GLY A 98 -16.43 1.96 -2.36
N GLN A 99 -15.97 1.26 -3.41
CA GLN A 99 -15.30 -0.04 -3.27
C GLN A 99 -13.95 0.09 -2.55
N ILE A 100 -13.18 1.13 -2.86
CA ILE A 100 -11.93 1.43 -2.16
C ILE A 100 -12.22 1.79 -0.69
N LYS A 101 -13.20 2.66 -0.45
CA LYS A 101 -13.54 3.12 0.91
C LYS A 101 -14.01 2.02 1.85
N VAL A 102 -14.75 1.04 1.33
CA VAL A 102 -15.26 -0.08 2.15
C VAL A 102 -14.14 -1.04 2.55
N ASN A 103 -13.12 -1.19 1.71
CA ASN A 103 -12.04 -2.15 1.94
C ASN A 103 -10.78 -1.55 2.58
N LEU A 104 -10.66 -0.22 2.58
CA LEU A 104 -9.57 0.52 3.21
C LEU A 104 -10.12 1.44 4.29
N ASP A 105 -10.29 0.89 5.48
CA ASP A 105 -10.88 1.60 6.65
C ASP A 105 -9.90 2.59 7.28
N SER A 106 -8.59 2.37 7.13
CA SER A 106 -7.54 3.25 7.65
C SER A 106 -7.08 4.19 6.54
N ARG A 107 -7.26 5.49 6.74
CA ARG A 107 -6.94 6.51 5.74
C ARG A 107 -6.27 7.70 6.38
N VAL A 108 -5.27 8.25 5.69
CA VAL A 108 -4.59 9.48 6.11
C VAL A 108 -4.87 10.57 5.08
N ALA A 109 -5.42 11.68 5.52
CA ALA A 109 -5.53 12.90 4.71
C ALA A 109 -4.49 13.90 5.20
N LEU A 110 -3.50 14.17 4.38
CA LEU A 110 -2.65 15.34 4.52
C LEU A 110 -3.41 16.57 4.05
N ARG A 111 -2.79 17.77 4.15
CA ARG A 111 -3.43 18.98 3.61
C ARG A 111 -3.80 18.78 2.15
N CYS A 112 -5.05 18.99 1.83
CA CYS A 112 -5.59 18.91 0.48
C CYS A 112 -6.14 20.28 0.00
N PRO A 113 -6.30 20.49 -1.31
CA PRO A 113 -6.74 21.77 -1.85
C PRO A 113 -8.16 22.18 -1.46
N THR A 114 -9.08 21.21 -1.38
CA THR A 114 -10.50 21.50 -1.21
C THR A 114 -11.16 20.68 -0.11
N ALA A 115 -12.26 21.20 0.45
CA ALA A 115 -13.12 20.46 1.39
C ALA A 115 -13.74 19.21 0.74
N GLN A 116 -13.90 19.18 -0.58
CA GLN A 116 -14.38 18.01 -1.30
C GLN A 116 -13.34 16.90 -1.30
N ASP A 117 -12.05 17.22 -1.48
CA ASP A 117 -10.95 16.26 -1.39
C ASP A 117 -10.86 15.66 0.01
N SER A 118 -10.99 16.52 1.05
CA SER A 118 -11.08 16.06 2.43
C SER A 118 -12.21 15.03 2.63
N ARG A 119 -13.42 15.34 2.15
CA ARG A 119 -14.56 14.39 2.23
C ARG A 119 -14.31 13.12 1.42
N ASN A 120 -13.63 13.21 0.30
CA ASN A 120 -13.29 12.03 -0.51
C ASN A 120 -12.35 11.09 0.24
N ILE A 121 -11.44 11.60 1.08
CA ILE A 121 -10.48 10.78 1.83
C ILE A 121 -11.08 10.33 3.18
N ILE A 122 -11.46 11.28 4.03
CA ILE A 122 -11.81 11.01 5.43
C ILE A 122 -13.30 11.16 5.75
N ASN A 123 -14.15 11.28 4.74
CA ASN A 123 -15.62 11.44 4.83
C ASN A 123 -16.09 12.73 5.52
N THR A 124 -15.20 13.63 5.92
CA THR A 124 -15.49 14.92 6.53
C THR A 124 -14.61 16.03 5.95
N LYS A 125 -14.97 17.27 6.14
CA LYS A 125 -14.13 18.43 5.87
C LYS A 125 -13.08 18.62 6.96
N GLY A 126 -12.03 19.39 6.68
CA GLY A 126 -11.02 19.81 7.66
C GLY A 126 -9.59 19.66 7.15
N ALA A 127 -9.30 18.68 6.29
CA ALA A 127 -7.95 18.51 5.76
C ALA A 127 -7.48 19.71 4.90
N GLU A 128 -8.41 20.45 4.27
CA GLU A 128 -8.12 21.67 3.52
C GLU A 128 -7.61 22.82 4.40
N THR A 129 -7.92 22.79 5.67
CA THR A 129 -7.51 23.84 6.65
C THR A 129 -6.26 23.49 7.44
N LEU A 130 -5.72 22.28 7.26
CA LEU A 130 -4.51 21.84 7.95
C LEU A 130 -3.33 22.78 7.68
N PRO A 131 -2.47 23.04 8.68
CA PRO A 131 -1.18 23.71 8.45
C PRO A 131 -0.36 22.95 7.39
N ARG A 132 0.52 23.67 6.71
CA ARG A 132 1.52 23.03 5.86
C ARG A 132 2.51 22.25 6.72
N TYR A 133 3.03 21.16 6.16
CA TYR A 133 4.08 20.31 6.73
C TYR A 133 3.69 19.50 7.99
N GLY A 134 3.53 18.22 7.77
CA GLY A 134 3.48 17.21 8.80
C GLY A 134 2.17 17.07 9.56
N PHE A 135 1.12 17.85 9.25
CA PHE A 135 -0.19 17.61 9.83
C PHE A 135 -1.07 16.78 8.92
N GLY A 136 -1.84 15.87 9.51
CA GLY A 136 -2.80 15.03 8.82
C GLY A 136 -3.95 14.61 9.71
N TYR A 137 -5.02 14.19 9.09
CA TYR A 137 -6.09 13.46 9.78
C TYR A 137 -5.95 11.97 9.52
N TYR A 138 -5.97 11.18 10.57
CA TYR A 138 -5.98 9.72 10.51
C TYR A 138 -7.38 9.20 10.82
N LEU A 139 -8.05 8.68 9.82
CA LEU A 139 -9.34 8.02 9.95
C LEU A 139 -9.14 6.52 10.17
N THR A 140 -9.81 6.00 11.18
CA THR A 140 -9.90 4.57 11.49
C THR A 140 -11.36 4.22 11.79
N PRO A 141 -11.72 2.94 11.95
CA PRO A 141 -13.04 2.53 12.43
C PRO A 141 -13.41 3.11 13.81
N LYS A 142 -12.40 3.54 14.60
CA LYS A 142 -12.61 4.14 15.93
C LYS A 142 -12.88 5.65 15.91
N GLY A 143 -12.61 6.30 14.78
CA GLY A 143 -12.77 7.74 14.62
C GLY A 143 -11.70 8.38 13.76
N CYS A 144 -11.74 9.72 13.71
CA CYS A 144 -10.81 10.54 12.94
C CYS A 144 -10.01 11.42 13.93
N GLU A 145 -8.69 11.29 13.90
CA GLU A 145 -7.77 11.97 14.80
C GLU A 145 -6.81 12.87 14.04
N LEU A 146 -6.49 14.03 14.63
CA LEU A 146 -5.41 14.89 14.13
C LEU A 146 -4.07 14.26 14.51
N ILE A 147 -3.22 14.08 13.52
CA ILE A 147 -1.86 13.54 13.71
C ILE A 147 -0.82 14.55 13.26
N LYS A 148 0.36 14.45 13.85
CA LYS A 148 1.55 15.17 13.42
C LYS A 148 2.61 14.15 12.97
N ILE A 149 2.96 14.22 11.70
CA ILE A 149 3.96 13.34 11.09
C ILE A 149 5.29 14.11 11.10
N PRO A 150 6.34 13.59 11.74
CA PRO A 150 7.63 14.23 11.74
C PRO A 150 8.24 14.24 10.33
N MET A 151 8.95 15.29 10.02
CA MET A 151 9.76 15.34 8.80
C MET A 151 10.92 14.36 8.93
N THR A 152 11.10 13.53 7.92
CA THR A 152 12.27 12.64 7.83
C THR A 152 13.28 13.30 6.90
N PRO A 153 14.42 13.81 7.42
CA PRO A 153 15.42 14.44 6.59
C PRO A 153 16.12 13.41 5.68
N PRO A 154 16.64 13.84 4.52
CA PRO A 154 17.29 12.93 3.56
C PRO A 154 18.43 12.12 4.17
N GLU A 155 19.18 12.70 5.10
CA GLU A 155 20.29 12.04 5.81
C GLU A 155 19.79 10.85 6.64
N ALA A 156 18.68 11.01 7.35
CA ALA A 156 18.09 9.92 8.13
C ALA A 156 17.53 8.81 7.23
N ILE A 157 17.06 9.13 6.03
CA ILE A 157 16.68 8.14 5.03
C ILE A 157 17.93 7.38 4.57
N ALA A 158 19.01 8.08 4.23
CA ALA A 158 20.25 7.47 3.78
C ALA A 158 20.86 6.54 4.84
N GLU A 159 20.93 6.98 6.10
CA GLU A 159 21.36 6.15 7.22
C GLU A 159 20.51 4.89 7.39
N ARG A 160 19.19 5.02 7.24
CA ARG A 160 18.29 3.88 7.36
C ARG A 160 18.46 2.90 6.19
N VAL A 161 18.67 3.41 4.98
CA VAL A 161 18.96 2.57 3.80
C VAL A 161 20.26 1.79 4.02
N GLN A 162 21.34 2.46 4.43
CA GLN A 162 22.63 1.81 4.74
C GLN A 162 22.49 0.75 5.83
N TRP A 163 21.71 1.05 6.87
CA TRP A 163 21.43 0.07 7.92
C TRP A 163 20.73 -1.18 7.37
N TRP A 164 19.75 -1.00 6.48
CA TRP A 164 19.07 -2.11 5.84
C TRP A 164 19.98 -2.90 4.88
N GLU A 165 20.86 -2.23 4.15
CA GLU A 165 21.85 -2.86 3.27
C GLU A 165 22.83 -3.73 4.04
N ALA A 166 23.20 -3.33 5.24
CA ALA A 166 24.05 -4.10 6.14
C ALA A 166 23.36 -5.34 6.74
N GLN A 167 22.02 -5.35 6.77
CA GLN A 167 21.27 -6.55 7.12
C GLN A 167 21.31 -7.50 5.93
N LYS A 168 21.79 -8.73 6.13
CA LYS A 168 21.76 -9.73 5.05
C LYS A 168 20.32 -9.84 4.54
N PRO A 169 20.05 -9.56 3.26
CA PRO A 169 18.70 -9.66 2.71
C PRO A 169 18.19 -11.08 2.93
N HIS A 170 16.98 -11.21 3.43
CA HIS A 170 16.29 -12.49 3.33
C HIS A 170 16.33 -12.88 1.85
N LYS A 171 16.78 -14.11 1.53
CA LYS A 171 16.82 -14.62 0.16
C LYS A 171 15.53 -14.21 -0.53
N SER A 172 15.68 -13.45 -1.62
CA SER A 172 14.55 -12.94 -2.41
C SER A 172 13.58 -14.09 -2.68
N ILE A 173 12.29 -13.80 -2.67
CA ILE A 173 11.28 -14.78 -3.14
C ILE A 173 11.62 -15.26 -4.55
N PHE A 174 12.23 -14.40 -5.37
CA PHE A 174 12.74 -14.77 -6.71
C PHE A 174 13.84 -15.84 -6.65
N ASP A 175 14.75 -15.81 -5.67
CA ASP A 175 15.74 -16.87 -5.48
C ASP A 175 15.08 -18.19 -5.12
N ARG A 176 13.96 -18.15 -4.41
CA ARG A 176 13.14 -19.33 -4.08
C ARG A 176 12.33 -19.83 -5.27
N ILE A 177 11.84 -18.95 -6.13
CA ILE A 177 11.10 -19.29 -7.35
C ILE A 177 12.05 -19.82 -8.42
N ALA A 178 13.21 -19.17 -8.61
CA ALA A 178 14.24 -19.62 -9.53
C ALA A 178 14.83 -21.00 -9.15
N ALA A 179 14.93 -21.29 -7.84
CA ALA A 179 15.38 -22.59 -7.34
C ALA A 179 14.34 -23.73 -7.46
N ARG A 180 13.10 -23.43 -7.88
CA ARG A 180 12.02 -24.41 -8.09
C ARG A 180 11.73 -24.69 -9.58
N ARG A 181 12.50 -24.08 -10.49
CA ARG A 181 12.53 -24.39 -11.93
C ARG A 181 13.76 -25.21 -12.24
#